data_2673df9278ea9e9ad89e54aa990c6488
#
_entry.id   2673df9278ea9e9ad89e54aa990c6488
#
_cell.length_a   1.000
_cell.length_b   1.000
_cell.length_c   1.000
_cell.angle_alpha   90.00
_cell.angle_beta   90.00
_cell.angle_gamma   90.00
#
_symmetry.space_group_name_H-M   'P 1'
#
loop_
_entity.id
_entity.type
_entity.pdbx_description
1 polymer ?
#
loop_
_entity_poly.entity_id
_entity_poly.type
_entity_poly.pdbx_seq_one_letter_code
_entity_poly.pdbx_strand_id
1 'polypeptide(L)'
;IWIVCMTVVSAIILLPIIVMILTSFKTTGEINSAVFHFLPDSLNFDNYKTAMSTGNWLIYFRNSLIITLVSIVFSLLFNSIAGYAFARLHFKGSKVLFTLLLVGLMMPPQVTMLPTFLIMARFPMIGGNDILGFGGSGLMNTFPGVIIPLVSGSFGVFLSKQFYENFPKSLDEAAMLDGAGKWKTYFYIYLPNSKVILATLALLKGSAVWNDYLW
;
A
#
# COMPACT_ATOMS: atom_id res chain seq x y z
N ILE A 1 -14.50 -33.96 -10.44
CA ILE A 1 -13.74 -33.32 -11.54
C ILE A 1 -13.22 -31.95 -11.08
N TRP A 2 -14.08 -31.02 -10.60
CA TRP A 2 -13.67 -29.67 -10.18
C TRP A 2 -12.60 -29.65 -9.10
N ILE A 3 -12.73 -30.49 -8.06
CA ILE A 3 -11.75 -30.59 -6.96
C ILE A 3 -10.38 -31.02 -7.51
N VAL A 4 -10.37 -32.05 -8.38
CA VAL A 4 -9.12 -32.56 -8.98
C VAL A 4 -8.46 -31.48 -9.84
N CYS A 5 -9.22 -30.79 -10.70
CA CYS A 5 -8.69 -29.69 -11.50
C CYS A 5 -8.10 -28.57 -10.62
N MET A 6 -8.81 -28.15 -9.57
CA MET A 6 -8.33 -27.12 -8.65
C MET A 6 -7.07 -27.55 -7.89
N THR A 7 -6.99 -28.81 -7.47
CA THR A 7 -5.81 -29.34 -6.80
C THR A 7 -4.60 -29.36 -7.73
N VAL A 8 -4.78 -29.79 -8.99
CA VAL A 8 -3.69 -29.79 -9.99
C VAL A 8 -3.21 -28.37 -10.28
N VAL A 9 -4.13 -27.43 -10.53
CA VAL A 9 -3.78 -26.02 -10.76
C VAL A 9 -3.04 -25.44 -9.56
N SER A 10 -3.52 -25.69 -8.33
CA SER A 10 -2.85 -25.23 -7.11
C SER A 10 -1.46 -25.82 -6.96
N ALA A 11 -1.27 -27.09 -7.26
CA ALA A 11 0.03 -27.75 -7.22
C ALA A 11 1.03 -27.13 -8.22
N ILE A 12 0.56 -26.84 -9.45
CA ILE A 12 1.39 -26.16 -10.47
C ILE A 12 1.79 -24.75 -10.03
N ILE A 13 0.86 -23.98 -9.45
CA ILE A 13 1.14 -22.61 -8.95
C ILE A 13 2.10 -22.63 -7.76
N LEU A 14 2.03 -23.65 -6.89
CA LEU A 14 2.92 -23.77 -5.73
C LEU A 14 4.30 -24.32 -6.08
N LEU A 15 4.45 -25.00 -7.22
CA LEU A 15 5.71 -25.64 -7.61
C LEU A 15 6.91 -24.68 -7.61
N PRO A 16 6.85 -23.45 -8.17
CA PRO A 16 7.97 -22.52 -8.08
C PRO A 16 8.36 -22.15 -6.65
N ILE A 17 7.36 -22.01 -5.77
CA ILE A 17 7.60 -21.70 -4.34
C ILE A 17 8.29 -22.88 -3.66
N ILE A 18 7.84 -24.11 -3.92
CA ILE A 18 8.47 -25.33 -3.39
C ILE A 18 9.90 -25.44 -3.88
N VAL A 19 10.14 -25.24 -5.18
CA VAL A 19 11.50 -25.26 -5.75
C VAL A 19 12.38 -24.19 -5.11
N MET A 20 11.88 -22.98 -4.92
CA MET A 20 12.60 -21.90 -4.25
C MET A 20 13.00 -22.28 -2.82
N ILE A 21 12.09 -22.86 -2.04
CA ILE A 21 12.35 -23.30 -0.67
C ILE A 21 13.39 -24.43 -0.67
N LEU A 22 13.25 -25.44 -1.52
CA LEU A 22 14.20 -26.53 -1.61
C LEU A 22 15.58 -26.06 -2.05
N THR A 23 15.65 -25.15 -3.02
CA THR A 23 16.91 -24.58 -3.51
C THR A 23 17.60 -23.74 -2.44
N SER A 24 16.89 -23.08 -1.54
CA SER A 24 17.49 -22.31 -0.45
C SER A 24 18.33 -23.14 0.52
N PHE A 25 18.08 -24.46 0.58
CA PHE A 25 18.84 -25.40 1.40
C PHE A 25 19.96 -26.10 0.65
N LYS A 26 20.11 -25.86 -0.67
CA LYS A 26 21.20 -26.47 -1.47
C LYS A 26 22.51 -25.73 -1.28
N THR A 27 23.60 -26.49 -1.44
CA THR A 27 24.94 -25.91 -1.51
C THR A 27 25.15 -25.19 -2.87
N THR A 28 26.13 -24.28 -2.92
CA THR A 28 26.51 -23.61 -4.17
C THR A 28 26.95 -24.61 -5.26
N GLY A 29 27.58 -25.74 -4.84
CA GLY A 29 27.97 -26.81 -5.76
C GLY A 29 26.77 -27.52 -6.38
N GLU A 30 25.73 -27.83 -5.60
CA GLU A 30 24.49 -28.45 -6.10
C GLU A 30 23.72 -27.51 -7.04
N ILE A 31 23.70 -26.21 -6.73
CA ILE A 31 23.00 -25.20 -7.57
C ILE A 31 23.69 -25.08 -8.95
N ASN A 32 25.01 -25.11 -8.97
CA ASN A 32 25.81 -24.96 -10.19
C ASN A 32 26.08 -26.29 -10.90
N SER A 33 25.55 -27.41 -10.40
CA SER A 33 25.74 -28.72 -11.04
C SER A 33 25.03 -28.79 -12.38
N ALA A 34 25.59 -29.51 -13.34
CA ALA A 34 24.97 -29.75 -14.64
C ALA A 34 23.72 -30.66 -14.54
N VAL A 35 23.59 -31.39 -13.44
CA VAL A 35 22.43 -32.27 -13.18
C VAL A 35 21.47 -31.57 -12.24
N PHE A 36 20.21 -31.46 -12.65
CA PHE A 36 19.16 -30.88 -11.82
C PHE A 36 18.73 -31.92 -10.76
N HIS A 37 18.96 -31.59 -9.50
CA HIS A 37 18.44 -32.32 -8.35
C HIS A 37 17.23 -31.58 -7.80
N PHE A 38 16.05 -32.23 -7.74
CA PHE A 38 14.85 -31.57 -7.20
C PHE A 38 14.97 -31.34 -5.70
N LEU A 39 15.48 -32.33 -4.95
CA LEU A 39 15.71 -32.26 -3.51
C LEU A 39 17.17 -31.88 -3.21
N PRO A 40 17.46 -31.17 -2.12
CA PRO A 40 18.80 -30.96 -1.64
C PRO A 40 19.40 -32.30 -1.11
N ASP A 41 20.68 -32.56 -1.32
CA ASP A 41 21.38 -33.75 -0.80
C ASP A 41 21.47 -33.70 0.72
N SER A 42 21.56 -32.50 1.29
CA SER A 42 21.53 -32.24 2.73
C SER A 42 20.90 -30.88 3.03
N LEU A 43 20.30 -30.71 4.21
CA LEU A 43 19.78 -29.42 4.65
C LEU A 43 20.91 -28.49 5.05
N ASN A 44 21.30 -27.60 4.15
CA ASN A 44 22.37 -26.62 4.41
C ASN A 44 21.75 -25.24 4.75
N PHE A 45 22.12 -24.72 5.90
CA PHE A 45 21.66 -23.39 6.38
C PHE A 45 22.71 -22.28 6.14
N ASP A 46 23.82 -22.56 5.48
CA ASP A 46 24.88 -21.58 5.27
C ASP A 46 24.44 -20.42 4.36
N ASN A 47 23.52 -20.67 3.40
CA ASN A 47 22.91 -19.61 2.59
C ASN A 47 22.19 -18.60 3.47
N TYR A 48 21.44 -19.06 4.47
CA TYR A 48 20.73 -18.19 5.42
C TYR A 48 21.70 -17.42 6.32
N LYS A 49 22.75 -18.07 6.83
CA LYS A 49 23.78 -17.42 7.64
C LYS A 49 24.48 -16.33 6.83
N THR A 50 24.89 -16.66 5.60
CA THR A 50 25.55 -15.71 4.70
C THR A 50 24.63 -14.55 4.37
N ALA A 51 23.38 -14.80 3.99
CA ALA A 51 22.40 -13.76 3.71
C ALA A 51 22.20 -12.84 4.91
N MET A 52 22.02 -13.40 6.12
CA MET A 52 21.82 -12.61 7.34
C MET A 52 23.08 -11.85 7.79
N SER A 53 24.26 -12.33 7.45
CA SER A 53 25.53 -11.66 7.79
C SER A 53 25.93 -10.57 6.79
N THR A 54 25.43 -10.62 5.54
CA THR A 54 25.86 -9.73 4.46
C THR A 54 25.17 -8.36 4.48
N GLY A 55 24.10 -8.20 5.26
CA GLY A 55 23.33 -6.94 5.29
C GLY A 55 22.72 -6.63 6.66
N ASN A 56 22.30 -5.37 6.81
CA ASN A 56 21.61 -4.90 8.01
C ASN A 56 20.10 -5.23 7.97
N TRP A 57 19.77 -6.51 7.79
CA TRP A 57 18.39 -6.98 7.59
C TRP A 57 17.40 -6.49 8.64
N LEU A 58 17.78 -6.44 9.92
CA LEU A 58 16.94 -5.93 10.99
C LEU A 58 16.55 -4.46 10.76
N ILE A 59 17.49 -3.65 10.25
CA ILE A 59 17.23 -2.25 9.92
C ILE A 59 16.29 -2.17 8.71
N TYR A 60 16.53 -2.98 7.68
CA TYR A 60 15.68 -3.00 6.48
C TYR A 60 14.26 -3.43 6.81
N PHE A 61 14.08 -4.52 7.57
CA PHE A 61 12.78 -4.97 8.03
C PHE A 61 12.06 -3.91 8.89
N ARG A 62 12.78 -3.33 9.84
CA ARG A 62 12.22 -2.26 10.68
C ARG A 62 11.74 -1.08 9.82
N ASN A 63 12.55 -0.64 8.86
CA ASN A 63 12.21 0.48 8.01
C ASN A 63 11.01 0.15 7.11
N SER A 64 10.98 -1.00 6.47
CA SER A 64 9.84 -1.47 5.67
C SER A 64 8.57 -1.56 6.52
N LEU A 65 8.68 -2.07 7.75
CA LEU A 65 7.54 -2.18 8.66
C LEU A 65 7.00 -0.79 9.06
N ILE A 66 7.88 0.15 9.41
CA ILE A 66 7.49 1.52 9.75
C ILE A 66 6.80 2.19 8.57
N ILE A 67 7.42 2.15 7.39
CA ILE A 67 6.87 2.77 6.17
C ILE A 67 5.50 2.16 5.85
N THR A 68 5.39 0.85 5.86
CA THR A 68 4.13 0.16 5.55
C THR A 68 3.04 0.49 6.55
N LEU A 69 3.29 0.35 7.85
CA LEU A 69 2.28 0.58 8.88
C LEU A 69 1.82 2.04 8.90
N VAL A 70 2.75 2.98 8.85
CA VAL A 70 2.42 4.41 8.85
C VAL A 70 1.65 4.79 7.59
N SER A 71 2.07 4.29 6.41
CA SER A 71 1.35 4.51 5.15
C SER A 71 -0.06 3.93 5.19
N ILE A 72 -0.27 2.73 5.77
CA ILE A 72 -1.61 2.15 5.94
C ILE A 72 -2.48 3.07 6.79
N VAL A 73 -2.03 3.45 7.99
CA VAL A 73 -2.82 4.26 8.92
C VAL A 73 -3.29 5.57 8.28
N PHE A 74 -2.37 6.32 7.70
CA PHE A 74 -2.70 7.58 7.05
C PHE A 74 -3.52 7.38 5.77
N SER A 75 -3.24 6.34 4.99
CA SER A 75 -4.02 6.01 3.80
C SER A 75 -5.47 5.68 4.14
N LEU A 76 -5.71 4.87 5.17
CA LEU A 76 -7.07 4.56 5.63
C LEU A 76 -7.79 5.83 6.07
N LEU A 77 -7.12 6.67 6.85
CA LEU A 77 -7.70 7.91 7.35
C LEU A 77 -8.11 8.84 6.20
N PHE A 78 -7.17 9.20 5.32
CA PHE A 78 -7.42 10.19 4.27
C PHE A 78 -8.34 9.65 3.17
N ASN A 79 -8.16 8.41 2.73
CA ASN A 79 -9.00 7.83 1.69
C ASN A 79 -10.43 7.62 2.17
N SER A 80 -10.63 7.21 3.42
CA SER A 80 -11.95 7.01 4.01
C SER A 80 -12.69 8.35 4.18
N ILE A 81 -12.02 9.37 4.73
CA ILE A 81 -12.61 10.73 4.88
C ILE A 81 -12.97 11.32 3.51
N ALA A 82 -12.06 11.24 2.53
CA ALA A 82 -12.32 11.74 1.19
C ALA A 82 -13.46 10.96 0.51
N GLY A 83 -13.47 9.63 0.64
CA GLY A 83 -14.55 8.79 0.13
C GLY A 83 -15.90 9.14 0.72
N TYR A 84 -15.97 9.36 2.03
CA TYR A 84 -17.19 9.84 2.71
C TYR A 84 -17.62 11.21 2.19
N ALA A 85 -16.68 12.14 2.04
CA ALA A 85 -16.98 13.48 1.53
C ALA A 85 -17.59 13.42 0.11
N PHE A 86 -17.00 12.63 -0.80
CA PHE A 86 -17.52 12.47 -2.16
C PHE A 86 -18.83 11.68 -2.23
N ALA A 87 -19.08 10.77 -1.29
CA ALA A 87 -20.30 9.95 -1.27
C ALA A 87 -21.50 10.69 -0.66
N ARG A 88 -21.28 11.49 0.40
CA ARG A 88 -22.35 12.00 1.27
C ARG A 88 -22.44 13.52 1.36
N LEU A 89 -21.35 14.22 1.04
CA LEU A 89 -21.38 15.69 1.09
C LEU A 89 -21.65 16.27 -0.29
N HIS A 90 -22.59 17.23 -0.32
CA HIS A 90 -22.90 17.98 -1.53
C HIS A 90 -22.10 19.29 -1.49
N PHE A 91 -21.07 19.38 -2.32
CA PHE A 91 -20.27 20.59 -2.46
C PHE A 91 -20.02 20.94 -3.94
N LYS A 92 -19.86 22.23 -4.21
CA LYS A 92 -19.64 22.72 -5.59
C LYS A 92 -18.32 22.14 -6.12
N GLY A 93 -18.34 21.59 -7.33
CA GLY A 93 -17.15 21.01 -7.98
C GLY A 93 -16.86 19.56 -7.63
N SER A 94 -17.63 18.90 -6.74
CA SER A 94 -17.39 17.51 -6.33
C SER A 94 -17.28 16.55 -7.53
N LYS A 95 -18.12 16.68 -8.55
CA LYS A 95 -18.08 15.86 -9.75
C LYS A 95 -16.76 16.04 -10.54
N VAL A 96 -16.34 17.29 -10.72
CA VAL A 96 -15.08 17.60 -11.44
C VAL A 96 -13.88 17.06 -10.68
N LEU A 97 -13.81 17.32 -9.38
CA LEU A 97 -12.72 16.83 -8.53
C LEU A 97 -12.67 15.30 -8.51
N PHE A 98 -13.81 14.63 -8.42
CA PHE A 98 -13.87 13.18 -8.47
C PHE A 98 -13.44 12.63 -9.84
N THR A 99 -13.84 13.28 -10.94
CA THR A 99 -13.38 12.90 -12.28
C THR A 99 -11.87 13.06 -12.43
N LEU A 100 -11.28 14.16 -11.96
CA LEU A 100 -9.83 14.35 -11.94
C LEU A 100 -9.12 13.28 -11.11
N LEU A 101 -9.70 12.89 -9.97
CA LEU A 101 -9.19 11.78 -9.17
C LEU A 101 -9.22 10.46 -9.94
N LEU A 102 -10.28 10.18 -10.72
CA LEU A 102 -10.36 8.99 -11.57
C LEU A 102 -9.33 9.01 -12.69
N VAL A 103 -9.01 10.17 -13.27
CA VAL A 103 -7.90 10.30 -14.24
C VAL A 103 -6.58 9.86 -13.60
N GLY A 104 -6.37 10.16 -12.32
CA GLY A 104 -5.19 9.69 -11.58
C GLY A 104 -5.07 8.16 -11.47
N LEU A 105 -6.18 7.40 -11.55
CA LEU A 105 -6.15 5.93 -11.62
C LEU A 105 -5.60 5.39 -12.94
N MET A 106 -5.71 6.18 -14.00
CA MET A 106 -5.24 5.78 -15.34
C MET A 106 -3.75 6.07 -15.55
N MET A 107 -3.13 6.85 -14.66
CA MET A 107 -1.72 7.21 -14.80
C MET A 107 -0.83 6.09 -14.28
N PRO A 108 0.09 5.56 -15.10
CA PRO A 108 1.08 4.59 -14.65
C PRO A 108 1.99 5.20 -13.56
N PRO A 109 2.29 4.48 -12.47
CA PRO A 109 3.17 4.98 -11.40
C PRO A 109 4.55 5.46 -11.91
N GLN A 110 5.07 4.82 -12.96
CA GLN A 110 6.36 5.16 -13.57
C GLN A 110 6.39 6.58 -14.14
N VAL A 111 5.27 7.08 -14.66
CA VAL A 111 5.15 8.45 -15.21
C VAL A 111 5.17 9.49 -14.08
N THR A 112 4.56 9.16 -12.95
CA THR A 112 4.46 10.09 -11.80
C THR A 112 5.70 10.05 -10.89
N MET A 113 6.57 9.06 -11.04
CA MET A 113 7.74 8.87 -10.18
C MET A 113 8.67 10.08 -10.17
N LEU A 114 9.12 10.53 -11.36
CA LEU A 114 10.03 11.67 -11.46
C LEU A 114 9.42 12.99 -10.95
N PRO A 115 8.20 13.39 -11.33
CA PRO A 115 7.54 14.54 -10.72
C PRO A 115 7.44 14.47 -9.20
N THR A 116 7.06 13.29 -8.66
CA THR A 116 6.93 13.10 -7.21
C THR A 116 8.29 13.25 -6.53
N PHE A 117 9.34 12.64 -7.09
CA PHE A 117 10.70 12.80 -6.60
C PHE A 117 11.10 14.29 -6.54
N LEU A 118 10.86 15.05 -7.61
CA LEU A 118 11.19 16.48 -7.65
C LEU A 118 10.39 17.28 -6.61
N ILE A 119 9.12 16.95 -6.38
CA ILE A 119 8.30 17.58 -5.33
C ILE A 119 8.91 17.31 -3.95
N MET A 120 9.34 16.07 -3.67
CA MET A 120 9.93 15.71 -2.38
C MET A 120 11.32 16.35 -2.20
N ALA A 121 12.14 16.38 -3.26
CA ALA A 121 13.46 17.03 -3.24
C ALA A 121 13.38 18.55 -3.06
N ARG A 122 12.35 19.17 -3.62
CA ARG A 122 12.10 20.63 -3.54
C ARG A 122 11.07 21.01 -2.49
N PHE A 123 10.85 20.16 -1.49
CA PHE A 123 9.87 20.47 -0.46
C PHE A 123 10.28 21.73 0.30
N PRO A 124 9.43 22.79 0.33
CA PRO A 124 9.80 24.08 0.90
C PRO A 124 10.11 24.01 2.39
N MET A 125 11.04 24.83 2.86
CA MET A 125 11.38 25.05 4.27
C MET A 125 11.85 23.79 5.03
N ILE A 126 12.14 22.69 4.34
CA ILE A 126 12.62 21.44 4.93
C ILE A 126 13.93 21.02 4.27
N GLY A 127 14.81 20.35 5.03
CA GLY A 127 16.07 19.79 4.53
C GLY A 127 17.05 20.82 3.99
N GLY A 128 17.00 22.06 4.51
CA GLY A 128 17.85 23.16 4.06
C GLY A 128 17.33 23.93 2.84
N ASN A 129 16.14 23.60 2.34
CA ASN A 129 15.51 24.35 1.27
C ASN A 129 14.97 25.71 1.77
N ASP A 130 14.99 26.70 0.90
CA ASP A 130 14.30 27.97 1.08
C ASP A 130 12.77 27.84 0.87
N ILE A 131 12.06 28.97 0.91
CA ILE A 131 10.60 29.01 0.72
C ILE A 131 10.17 28.56 -0.70
N LEU A 132 11.08 28.62 -1.69
CA LEU A 132 10.85 28.20 -3.07
C LEU A 132 11.33 26.76 -3.34
N GLY A 133 11.90 26.09 -2.33
CA GLY A 133 12.37 24.72 -2.45
C GLY A 133 13.76 24.55 -3.05
N PHE A 134 14.65 25.57 -2.92
CA PHE A 134 16.02 25.53 -3.41
C PHE A 134 17.04 25.55 -2.28
N GLY A 135 18.22 25.06 -2.57
CA GLY A 135 19.39 25.16 -1.68
C GLY A 135 19.70 23.93 -0.83
N GLY A 136 18.73 23.04 -0.66
CA GLY A 136 18.89 21.85 0.16
C GLY A 136 18.39 20.56 -0.51
N SER A 137 18.06 19.56 0.30
CA SER A 137 17.63 18.24 -0.15
C SER A 137 16.14 17.95 0.07
N GLY A 138 15.39 18.87 0.67
CA GLY A 138 13.98 18.71 0.98
C GLY A 138 13.70 17.52 1.90
N LEU A 139 12.81 16.64 1.47
CA LEU A 139 12.44 15.41 2.19
C LEU A 139 13.24 14.17 1.75
N MET A 140 14.28 14.33 0.94
CA MET A 140 15.09 13.21 0.47
C MET A 140 15.75 12.44 1.63
N ASN A 141 15.86 11.11 1.49
CA ASN A 141 16.43 10.23 2.50
C ASN A 141 15.74 10.31 3.88
N THR A 142 14.46 10.66 3.93
CA THR A 142 13.67 10.70 5.15
C THR A 142 12.44 9.80 5.07
N PHE A 143 11.95 9.28 6.20
CA PHE A 143 10.69 8.56 6.23
C PHE A 143 9.49 9.36 5.68
N PRO A 144 9.31 10.65 6.01
CA PRO A 144 8.26 11.45 5.40
C PRO A 144 8.36 11.53 3.88
N GLY A 145 9.57 11.65 3.32
CA GLY A 145 9.76 11.70 1.87
C GLY A 145 9.28 10.45 1.14
N VAL A 146 9.39 9.29 1.78
CA VAL A 146 8.86 8.02 1.25
C VAL A 146 7.36 7.88 1.54
N ILE A 147 6.92 8.23 2.75
CA ILE A 147 5.55 7.96 3.21
C ILE A 147 4.53 8.91 2.59
N ILE A 148 4.83 10.21 2.49
CA ILE A 148 3.87 11.23 2.01
C ILE A 148 3.27 10.88 0.63
N PRO A 149 4.04 10.50 -0.38
CA PRO A 149 3.49 10.10 -1.68
C PRO A 149 2.59 8.85 -1.58
N LEU A 150 2.85 7.99 -0.61
CA LEU A 150 2.11 6.75 -0.41
C LEU A 150 0.82 6.90 0.40
N VAL A 151 0.62 8.02 1.11
CA VAL A 151 -0.49 8.20 2.06
C VAL A 151 -1.85 8.26 1.37
N SER A 152 -1.95 8.88 0.22
CA SER A 152 -3.21 9.03 -0.52
C SER A 152 -3.14 8.32 -1.87
N GLY A 153 -4.28 7.86 -2.35
CA GLY A 153 -4.37 7.25 -3.67
C GLY A 153 -5.79 7.27 -4.21
N SER A 154 -5.90 7.57 -5.50
CA SER A 154 -7.19 7.66 -6.21
C SER A 154 -8.03 6.40 -6.04
N PHE A 155 -7.40 5.21 -6.05
CA PHE A 155 -8.09 3.95 -5.86
C PHE A 155 -8.74 3.81 -4.48
N GLY A 156 -8.02 4.20 -3.41
CA GLY A 156 -8.53 4.13 -2.05
C GLY A 156 -9.75 5.05 -1.84
N VAL A 157 -9.69 6.26 -2.37
CA VAL A 157 -10.81 7.21 -2.33
C VAL A 157 -12.00 6.70 -3.13
N PHE A 158 -11.76 6.18 -4.35
CA PHE A 158 -12.80 5.60 -5.19
C PHE A 158 -13.52 4.45 -4.49
N LEU A 159 -12.77 3.50 -3.95
CA LEU A 159 -13.33 2.32 -3.29
C LEU A 159 -14.11 2.69 -2.03
N SER A 160 -13.59 3.63 -1.24
CA SER A 160 -14.28 4.17 -0.05
C SER A 160 -15.59 4.87 -0.43
N LYS A 161 -15.57 5.69 -1.49
CA LYS A 161 -16.76 6.35 -2.00
C LYS A 161 -17.84 5.35 -2.42
N GLN A 162 -17.48 4.35 -3.22
CA GLN A 162 -18.42 3.31 -3.67
C GLN A 162 -19.02 2.55 -2.49
N PHE A 163 -18.22 2.26 -1.48
CA PHE A 163 -18.70 1.61 -0.27
C PHE A 163 -19.70 2.48 0.49
N TYR A 164 -19.37 3.76 0.71
CA TYR A 164 -20.26 4.67 1.44
C TYR A 164 -21.54 5.02 0.68
N GLU A 165 -21.54 5.01 -0.63
CA GLU A 165 -22.76 5.23 -1.43
C GLU A 165 -23.84 4.17 -1.20
N ASN A 166 -23.45 2.96 -0.82
CA ASN A 166 -24.37 1.85 -0.55
C ASN A 166 -25.08 1.95 0.82
N PHE A 167 -24.68 2.86 1.70
CA PHE A 167 -25.37 3.06 2.97
C PHE A 167 -26.74 3.68 2.77
N PRO A 168 -27.77 3.26 3.54
CA PRO A 168 -29.09 3.88 3.48
C PRO A 168 -29.05 5.37 3.83
N LYS A 169 -29.76 6.19 3.08
CA LYS A 169 -29.85 7.65 3.36
C LYS A 169 -30.50 7.96 4.71
N SER A 170 -31.35 7.06 5.19
CA SER A 170 -31.99 7.17 6.51
C SER A 170 -31.00 7.32 7.67
N LEU A 171 -29.74 6.82 7.52
CA LEU A 171 -28.71 7.03 8.52
C LEU A 171 -28.27 8.50 8.62
N ASP A 172 -28.17 9.19 7.47
CA ASP A 172 -27.86 10.63 7.45
C ASP A 172 -29.02 11.45 7.99
N GLU A 173 -30.25 11.06 7.66
CA GLU A 173 -31.47 11.73 8.13
C GLU A 173 -31.62 11.59 9.65
N ALA A 174 -31.46 10.38 10.19
CA ALA A 174 -31.48 10.15 11.63
C ALA A 174 -30.40 10.95 12.35
N ALA A 175 -29.15 10.92 11.85
CA ALA A 175 -28.05 11.71 12.40
C ALA A 175 -28.37 13.22 12.42
N MET A 176 -29.03 13.73 11.38
CA MET A 176 -29.43 15.13 11.28
C MET A 176 -30.53 15.48 12.30
N LEU A 177 -31.50 14.59 12.53
CA LEU A 177 -32.53 14.75 13.54
C LEU A 177 -31.93 14.77 14.96
N ASP A 178 -30.89 13.97 15.19
CA ASP A 178 -30.15 13.95 16.46
C ASP A 178 -29.17 15.14 16.62
N GLY A 179 -29.16 16.09 15.67
CA GLY A 179 -28.27 17.25 15.69
C GLY A 179 -26.78 16.92 15.45
N ALA A 180 -26.47 15.77 14.87
CA ALA A 180 -25.10 15.39 14.56
C ALA A 180 -24.57 16.17 13.35
N GLY A 181 -23.45 16.86 13.52
CA GLY A 181 -22.70 17.47 12.41
C GLY A 181 -21.98 16.41 11.57
N LYS A 182 -21.50 16.78 10.37
CA LYS A 182 -20.92 15.86 9.37
C LYS A 182 -19.76 15.02 9.91
N TRP A 183 -18.88 15.62 10.71
CA TRP A 183 -17.78 14.92 11.37
C TRP A 183 -18.28 13.89 12.39
N LYS A 184 -19.27 14.25 13.21
CA LYS A 184 -19.86 13.34 14.18
C LYS A 184 -20.54 12.17 13.48
N THR A 185 -21.29 12.43 12.41
CA THR A 185 -21.88 11.38 11.56
C THR A 185 -20.82 10.45 11.00
N TYR A 186 -19.71 10.98 10.47
CA TYR A 186 -18.62 10.16 9.95
C TYR A 186 -18.00 9.27 11.04
N PHE A 187 -17.57 9.85 12.16
CA PHE A 187 -16.82 9.08 13.17
C PHE A 187 -17.68 8.10 13.96
N TYR A 188 -18.94 8.41 14.20
CA TYR A 188 -19.81 7.58 15.05
C TYR A 188 -20.72 6.63 14.26
N ILE A 189 -21.01 6.91 12.99
CA ILE A 189 -21.90 6.08 12.18
C ILE A 189 -21.13 5.40 11.04
N TYR A 190 -20.49 6.17 10.16
CA TYR A 190 -19.85 5.60 8.98
C TYR A 190 -18.60 4.81 9.29
N LEU A 191 -17.66 5.37 10.02
CA LEU A 191 -16.36 4.73 10.30
C LEU A 191 -16.48 3.40 11.05
N PRO A 192 -17.29 3.27 12.14
CA PRO A 192 -17.44 2.00 12.85
C PRO A 192 -18.07 0.89 12.00
N ASN A 193 -18.96 1.26 11.05
CA ASN A 193 -19.61 0.33 10.14
C ASN A 193 -18.79 0.03 8.89
N SER A 194 -17.58 0.58 8.78
CA SER A 194 -16.69 0.46 7.62
C SER A 194 -15.57 -0.56 7.80
N LYS A 195 -15.63 -1.41 8.81
CA LYS A 195 -14.54 -2.35 9.14
C LYS A 195 -14.10 -3.20 7.95
N VAL A 196 -15.05 -3.67 7.14
CA VAL A 196 -14.77 -4.52 5.98
C VAL A 196 -13.97 -3.77 4.92
N ILE A 197 -14.40 -2.57 4.53
CA ILE A 197 -13.69 -1.78 3.52
C ILE A 197 -12.34 -1.32 4.05
N LEU A 198 -12.24 -0.93 5.32
CA LEU A 198 -10.97 -0.53 5.92
C LEU A 198 -9.97 -1.69 5.96
N ALA A 199 -10.41 -2.91 6.31
CA ALA A 199 -9.55 -4.09 6.25
C ALA A 199 -9.09 -4.38 4.81
N THR A 200 -9.99 -4.29 3.84
CA THR A 200 -9.65 -4.46 2.41
C THR A 200 -8.61 -3.45 1.95
N LEU A 201 -8.82 -2.17 2.27
CA LEU A 201 -7.87 -1.10 1.94
C LEU A 201 -6.52 -1.29 2.65
N ALA A 202 -6.53 -1.73 3.91
CA ALA A 202 -5.31 -2.01 4.65
C ALA A 202 -4.48 -3.13 4.00
N LEU A 203 -5.12 -4.21 3.58
CA LEU A 203 -4.46 -5.33 2.90
C LEU A 203 -3.90 -4.90 1.53
N LEU A 204 -4.71 -4.23 0.72
CA LEU A 204 -4.28 -3.76 -0.60
C LEU A 204 -3.13 -2.75 -0.50
N LYS A 205 -3.25 -1.77 0.41
CA LYS A 205 -2.20 -0.77 0.63
C LYS A 205 -0.94 -1.39 1.22
N GLY A 206 -1.10 -2.25 2.22
CA GLY A 206 0.01 -2.95 2.86
C GLY A 206 0.80 -3.80 1.87
N SER A 207 0.10 -4.60 1.05
CA SER A 207 0.73 -5.39 0.00
C SER A 207 1.44 -4.52 -1.04
N ALA A 208 0.82 -3.42 -1.48
CA ALA A 208 1.42 -2.53 -2.46
C ALA A 208 2.70 -1.86 -1.93
N VAL A 209 2.66 -1.32 -0.69
CA VAL A 209 3.81 -0.64 -0.09
C VAL A 209 4.92 -1.61 0.29
N TRP A 210 4.58 -2.79 0.81
CA TRP A 210 5.57 -3.80 1.18
C TRP A 210 6.37 -4.32 -0.02
N ASN A 211 5.72 -4.45 -1.18
CA ASN A 211 6.34 -4.93 -2.41
C ASN A 211 6.85 -3.79 -3.32
N ASP A 212 6.79 -2.54 -2.86
CA ASP A 212 7.29 -1.41 -3.64
C ASP A 212 8.83 -1.43 -3.66
N TYR A 213 9.39 -1.46 -4.88
CA TYR A 213 10.83 -1.44 -5.14
C TYR A 213 11.27 -0.21 -5.95
N LEU A 214 10.31 0.62 -6.37
CA LEU A 214 10.58 1.79 -7.23
C LEU A 214 10.88 3.06 -6.43
N TRP A 215 10.43 3.10 -5.16
CA TRP A 215 10.46 4.30 -4.34
C TRP A 215 11.39 4.18 -3.13
#